data_cbfe9e3ebc7b0d20ff6fb0b9f4dbd899
#
_entry.id   cbfe9e3ebc7b0d20ff6fb0b9f4dbd899
#
_cell.length_a   1.000
_cell.length_b   1.000
_cell.length_c   1.000
_cell.angle_alpha   90.00
_cell.angle_beta   90.00
_cell.angle_gamma   90.00
#
_symmetry.space_group_name_H-M   'P 1'
#
loop_
_entity.id
_entity.type
_entity.pdbx_description
1 polymer ?
#
loop_
_entity_poly.entity_id
_entity_poly.type
_entity_poly.pdbx_seq_one_letter_code
_entity_poly.pdbx_strand_id
1 'polypeptide(L)'
;MKVLKFLMIVLVFMLTFGCNQHKQSPKSFKSQDILNVLNGMTDLMIHDISNPPLASRFFAYACIAGYEVVSQHDKDLPKLNKILNKYPALQKPDSIEESSYQLSALLAMIETAKKMQPSGSLLIQYENLLLDSCRIKGFSEETIDQSKKYALIVSKHVLAYAKADRYNRISNYPRYAPDGKPGSWYPTPPAYMAAVEPYFNTVRPFTLDTCNQFQPVPPVEFSTKKNSDFYKLTMLNYKDSLSDEHQQIAAFWDCNPFAVQDRGHLLVGVKKISPGAHWIGITGIACGNTNKSFEKSMQVFTVVSVGLMDGFICCWDEKFRSNRLRPETAIRR
;
A
#
# COMPACT_ATOMS: atom_id res chain seq x y z
N MET A 1 -68.25 -6.87 34.82
CA MET A 1 -67.93 -7.62 33.59
C MET A 1 -67.47 -6.72 32.41
N LYS A 2 -68.05 -5.53 32.16
CA LYS A 2 -67.64 -4.67 31.01
C LYS A 2 -66.25 -4.08 31.21
N VAL A 3 -65.87 -3.63 32.44
CA VAL A 3 -64.54 -3.06 32.73
C VAL A 3 -63.40 -4.05 32.65
N LEU A 4 -63.66 -5.30 33.06
CA LEU A 4 -62.65 -6.39 32.97
C LEU A 4 -62.36 -6.80 31.53
N LYS A 5 -63.38 -6.78 30.64
CA LYS A 5 -63.16 -7.02 29.21
C LYS A 5 -62.40 -5.87 28.54
N PHE A 6 -62.62 -4.63 28.95
CA PHE A 6 -61.89 -3.49 28.42
C PHE A 6 -60.42 -3.49 28.84
N LEU A 7 -60.14 -3.82 30.12
CA LEU A 7 -58.77 -4.00 30.61
C LEU A 7 -58.03 -5.14 29.90
N MET A 8 -58.69 -6.24 29.60
CA MET A 8 -58.11 -7.36 28.87
C MET A 8 -57.80 -7.01 27.41
N ILE A 9 -58.62 -6.21 26.74
CA ILE A 9 -58.40 -5.72 25.38
C ILE A 9 -57.22 -4.75 25.35
N VAL A 10 -57.08 -3.85 26.33
CA VAL A 10 -55.93 -2.92 26.44
C VAL A 10 -54.63 -3.66 26.71
N LEU A 11 -54.68 -4.75 27.53
CA LEU A 11 -53.50 -5.59 27.81
C LEU A 11 -53.04 -6.35 26.56
N VAL A 12 -53.99 -6.89 25.76
CA VAL A 12 -53.69 -7.56 24.50
C VAL A 12 -53.13 -6.58 23.46
N PHE A 13 -53.60 -5.32 23.43
CA PHE A 13 -53.08 -4.29 22.54
C PHE A 13 -51.65 -3.82 22.94
N MET A 14 -51.30 -3.81 24.25
CA MET A 14 -49.98 -3.54 24.72
C MET A 14 -48.98 -4.67 24.41
N LEU A 15 -49.45 -5.94 24.31
CA LEU A 15 -48.57 -7.05 23.96
C LEU A 15 -48.27 -7.15 22.47
N THR A 16 -49.07 -6.49 21.59
CA THR A 16 -48.80 -6.45 20.15
C THR A 16 -47.84 -5.34 19.71
N PHE A 17 -47.48 -4.39 20.61
CA PHE A 17 -46.36 -3.43 20.39
C PHE A 17 -45.02 -4.01 20.80
N GLY A 18 -44.90 -5.31 20.94
CA GLY A 18 -43.67 -6.01 21.18
C GLY A 18 -42.78 -5.95 19.95
N CYS A 19 -41.70 -5.18 20.07
CA CYS A 19 -40.47 -5.26 19.33
C CYS A 19 -40.58 -5.47 17.81
N ASN A 20 -40.87 -4.40 17.08
CA ASN A 20 -40.20 -4.20 15.82
C ASN A 20 -38.71 -3.99 16.16
N GLN A 21 -37.96 -5.07 16.34
CA GLN A 21 -36.52 -5.03 16.11
C GLN A 21 -36.36 -4.51 14.67
N HIS A 22 -36.11 -3.22 14.50
CA HIS A 22 -35.48 -2.74 13.30
C HIS A 22 -34.26 -3.66 13.11
N LYS A 23 -34.34 -4.62 12.19
CA LYS A 23 -33.15 -5.22 11.61
C LYS A 23 -32.36 -4.04 11.06
N GLN A 24 -31.44 -3.51 11.87
CA GLN A 24 -30.47 -2.54 11.36
C GLN A 24 -29.79 -3.28 10.21
N SER A 25 -30.01 -2.80 9.00
CA SER A 25 -29.27 -3.29 7.84
C SER A 25 -27.81 -3.27 8.24
N PRO A 26 -27.09 -4.37 8.06
CA PRO A 26 -25.67 -4.40 8.42
C PRO A 26 -25.03 -3.18 7.77
N LYS A 27 -24.47 -2.28 8.59
CA LYS A 27 -23.85 -1.06 8.07
C LYS A 27 -22.71 -1.50 7.17
N SER A 28 -22.87 -1.27 5.87
CA SER A 28 -21.86 -1.59 4.88
C SER A 28 -20.55 -0.85 5.18
N PHE A 29 -19.43 -1.49 4.92
CA PHE A 29 -18.13 -0.83 4.99
C PHE A 29 -17.97 0.19 3.85
N LYS A 30 -17.12 1.21 4.08
CA LYS A 30 -16.89 2.32 3.17
C LYS A 30 -15.41 2.36 2.73
N SER A 31 -15.10 3.24 1.80
CA SER A 31 -13.71 3.55 1.40
C SER A 31 -12.80 3.88 2.58
N GLN A 32 -13.35 4.55 3.62
CA GLN A 32 -12.61 4.90 4.83
C GLN A 32 -12.13 3.67 5.60
N ASP A 33 -12.89 2.58 5.62
CA ASP A 33 -12.49 1.35 6.32
C ASP A 33 -11.28 0.70 5.63
N ILE A 34 -11.22 0.76 4.29
CA ILE A 34 -10.04 0.32 3.52
C ILE A 34 -8.85 1.21 3.85
N LEU A 35 -9.04 2.54 3.83
CA LEU A 35 -7.99 3.50 4.13
C LEU A 35 -7.46 3.33 5.56
N ASN A 36 -8.29 2.99 6.53
CA ASN A 36 -7.88 2.74 7.91
C ASN A 36 -6.91 1.55 8.00
N VAL A 37 -7.14 0.47 7.26
CA VAL A 37 -6.19 -0.65 7.17
C VAL A 37 -4.86 -0.20 6.55
N LEU A 38 -4.92 0.56 5.46
CA LEU A 38 -3.72 1.05 4.77
C LEU A 38 -2.94 2.08 5.60
N ASN A 39 -3.64 2.89 6.43
CA ASN A 39 -3.00 3.79 7.39
C ASN A 39 -2.26 2.98 8.48
N GLY A 40 -2.88 1.94 9.03
CA GLY A 40 -2.20 1.05 9.97
C GLY A 40 -0.94 0.41 9.37
N MET A 41 -0.98 0.00 8.10
CA MET A 41 0.20 -0.48 7.38
C MET A 41 1.26 0.62 7.22
N THR A 42 0.83 1.86 6.95
CA THR A 42 1.71 3.03 6.82
C THR A 42 2.43 3.33 8.14
N ASP A 43 1.71 3.29 9.27
CA ASP A 43 2.29 3.50 10.59
C ASP A 43 3.40 2.47 10.89
N LEU A 44 3.18 1.20 10.51
CA LEU A 44 4.20 0.18 10.62
C LEU A 44 5.41 0.45 9.70
N MET A 45 5.16 0.87 8.47
CA MET A 45 6.25 1.19 7.54
C MET A 45 7.10 2.36 8.03
N ILE A 46 6.49 3.35 8.69
CA ILE A 46 7.20 4.45 9.37
C ILE A 46 7.98 3.93 10.57
N HIS A 47 7.38 3.04 11.35
CA HIS A 47 8.03 2.39 12.50
C HIS A 47 9.29 1.61 12.05
N ASP A 48 9.16 0.80 10.99
CA ASP A 48 10.17 -0.09 10.47
C ASP A 48 11.17 0.61 9.52
N ILE A 49 10.96 1.89 9.20
CA ILE A 49 11.73 2.66 8.20
C ILE A 49 11.79 1.89 6.88
N SER A 50 10.65 1.40 6.41
CA SER A 50 10.57 0.59 5.20
C SER A 50 10.98 1.38 3.96
N ASN A 51 11.84 0.80 3.13
CA ASN A 51 12.27 1.45 1.90
C ASN A 51 11.11 1.57 0.87
N PRO A 52 11.15 2.55 -0.05
CA PRO A 52 10.03 2.82 -0.95
C PRO A 52 9.63 1.64 -1.87
N PRO A 53 10.55 0.90 -2.51
CA PRO A 53 10.19 -0.31 -3.26
C PRO A 53 9.46 -1.35 -2.42
N LEU A 54 9.98 -1.62 -1.23
CA LEU A 54 9.40 -2.61 -0.32
C LEU A 54 8.03 -2.17 0.20
N ALA A 55 7.87 -0.88 0.51
CA ALA A 55 6.58 -0.31 0.90
C ALA A 55 5.52 -0.49 -0.21
N SER A 56 5.88 -0.21 -1.48
CA SER A 56 4.97 -0.43 -2.61
C SER A 56 4.55 -1.90 -2.75
N ARG A 57 5.48 -2.83 -2.51
CA ARG A 57 5.22 -4.26 -2.52
C ARG A 57 4.23 -4.66 -1.42
N PHE A 58 4.34 -4.13 -0.21
CA PHE A 58 3.41 -4.41 0.88
C PHE A 58 2.00 -3.94 0.56
N PHE A 59 1.83 -2.71 0.06
CA PHE A 59 0.53 -2.18 -0.34
C PHE A 59 -0.09 -3.01 -1.46
N ALA A 60 0.68 -3.35 -2.50
CA ALA A 60 0.18 -4.08 -3.64
C ALA A 60 -0.42 -5.43 -3.22
N TYR A 61 0.32 -6.23 -2.45
CA TYR A 61 -0.17 -7.56 -2.05
C TYR A 61 -1.33 -7.49 -1.04
N ALA A 62 -1.36 -6.52 -0.13
CA ALA A 62 -2.50 -6.32 0.74
C ALA A 62 -3.76 -5.93 -0.04
N CYS A 63 -3.66 -4.97 -0.97
CA CYS A 63 -4.78 -4.56 -1.81
C CYS A 63 -5.23 -5.69 -2.75
N ILE A 64 -4.32 -6.48 -3.31
CA ILE A 64 -4.64 -7.68 -4.11
C ILE A 64 -5.46 -8.67 -3.27
N ALA A 65 -5.12 -8.89 -1.99
CA ALA A 65 -5.87 -9.79 -1.13
C ALA A 65 -7.30 -9.28 -0.87
N GLY A 66 -7.46 -7.99 -0.58
CA GLY A 66 -8.79 -7.39 -0.43
C GLY A 66 -9.62 -7.46 -1.72
N TYR A 67 -9.00 -7.13 -2.85
CA TYR A 67 -9.67 -7.14 -4.15
C TYR A 67 -10.04 -8.57 -4.62
N GLU A 68 -9.23 -9.57 -4.33
CA GLU A 68 -9.55 -10.97 -4.65
C GLU A 68 -10.88 -11.35 -4.02
N VAL A 69 -11.11 -11.05 -2.73
CA VAL A 69 -12.38 -11.30 -2.05
C VAL A 69 -13.52 -10.56 -2.75
N VAL A 70 -13.35 -9.27 -3.00
CA VAL A 70 -14.40 -8.42 -3.59
C VAL A 70 -14.73 -8.88 -5.00
N SER A 71 -13.73 -9.18 -5.82
CA SER A 71 -13.95 -9.64 -7.19
C SER A 71 -14.61 -11.02 -7.27
N GLN A 72 -14.44 -11.89 -6.26
CA GLN A 72 -15.18 -13.17 -6.19
C GLN A 72 -16.66 -12.97 -5.89
N HIS A 73 -17.01 -11.90 -5.18
CA HIS A 73 -18.40 -11.56 -4.85
C HIS A 73 -19.08 -10.76 -5.97
N ASP A 74 -18.41 -9.73 -6.49
CA ASP A 74 -18.94 -8.86 -7.57
C ASP A 74 -18.51 -9.39 -8.94
N LYS A 75 -19.51 -9.82 -9.74
CA LYS A 75 -19.29 -10.40 -11.07
C LYS A 75 -18.87 -9.35 -12.13
N ASP A 76 -19.17 -8.09 -11.88
CA ASP A 76 -18.83 -6.98 -12.79
C ASP A 76 -17.37 -6.56 -12.66
N LEU A 77 -16.69 -7.00 -11.60
CA LEU A 77 -15.29 -6.75 -11.41
C LEU A 77 -14.41 -7.80 -12.10
N PRO A 78 -13.38 -7.37 -12.84
CA PRO A 78 -12.50 -8.30 -13.54
C PRO A 78 -11.69 -9.16 -12.55
N LYS A 79 -11.51 -10.43 -12.88
CA LYS A 79 -10.75 -11.37 -12.07
C LYS A 79 -9.24 -11.16 -12.19
N LEU A 80 -8.52 -11.25 -11.08
CA LEU A 80 -7.07 -10.99 -11.05
C LEU A 80 -6.26 -11.96 -11.92
N ASN A 81 -6.68 -13.20 -12.07
CA ASN A 81 -6.00 -14.18 -12.93
C ASN A 81 -6.08 -13.88 -14.43
N LYS A 82 -6.89 -12.89 -14.83
CA LYS A 82 -6.97 -12.39 -16.22
C LYS A 82 -6.18 -11.09 -16.42
N ILE A 83 -5.69 -10.49 -15.34
CA ILE A 83 -5.03 -9.18 -15.38
C ILE A 83 -3.57 -9.28 -14.95
N LEU A 84 -3.30 -10.01 -13.85
CA LEU A 84 -1.98 -10.05 -13.26
C LEU A 84 -1.15 -11.21 -13.82
N ASN A 85 0.11 -10.93 -14.09
CA ASN A 85 1.07 -11.90 -14.61
C ASN A 85 1.18 -13.12 -13.69
N LYS A 86 0.84 -14.31 -14.24
CA LYS A 86 0.96 -15.60 -13.55
C LYS A 86 0.18 -15.68 -12.24
N TYR A 87 -0.88 -14.88 -12.08
CA TYR A 87 -1.74 -14.97 -10.90
C TYR A 87 -2.62 -16.23 -11.02
N PRO A 88 -2.58 -17.14 -10.06
CA PRO A 88 -3.38 -18.35 -10.12
C PRO A 88 -4.85 -18.04 -9.80
N ALA A 89 -5.77 -18.76 -10.42
CA ALA A 89 -7.19 -18.64 -10.07
C ALA A 89 -7.43 -19.17 -8.65
N LEU A 90 -8.16 -18.40 -7.85
CA LEU A 90 -8.63 -18.83 -6.55
C LEU A 90 -9.91 -19.67 -6.74
N GLN A 91 -9.93 -20.86 -6.18
CA GLN A 91 -11.17 -21.63 -6.04
C GLN A 91 -11.87 -21.21 -4.73
N LYS A 92 -13.08 -20.65 -4.86
CA LYS A 92 -13.88 -20.26 -3.70
C LYS A 92 -14.30 -21.54 -2.96
N PRO A 93 -14.07 -21.65 -1.65
CA PRO A 93 -14.56 -22.78 -0.87
C PRO A 93 -16.08 -22.74 -0.74
N ASP A 94 -16.74 -23.88 -0.88
CA ASP A 94 -18.20 -24.01 -0.79
C ASP A 94 -18.76 -23.76 0.64
N SER A 95 -17.89 -23.77 1.66
CA SER A 95 -18.26 -23.77 3.08
C SER A 95 -18.35 -22.39 3.76
N ILE A 96 -18.37 -21.27 2.99
CA ILE A 96 -18.29 -19.91 3.58
C ILE A 96 -19.57 -19.11 3.27
N GLU A 97 -20.73 -19.69 3.60
CA GLU A 97 -22.03 -19.10 3.23
C GLU A 97 -22.43 -17.89 4.08
N GLU A 98 -22.04 -17.82 5.35
CA GLU A 98 -22.45 -16.76 6.30
C GLU A 98 -21.41 -15.63 6.50
N SER A 99 -20.39 -15.55 5.66
CA SER A 99 -19.36 -14.52 5.77
C SER A 99 -19.81 -13.18 5.21
N SER A 100 -19.36 -12.08 5.83
CA SER A 100 -19.37 -10.76 5.22
C SER A 100 -18.18 -10.62 4.28
N TYR A 101 -18.39 -10.54 2.96
CA TYR A 101 -17.30 -10.40 1.99
C TYR A 101 -16.49 -9.10 2.22
N GLN A 102 -17.15 -8.00 2.63
CA GLN A 102 -16.44 -6.75 2.91
C GLN A 102 -15.53 -6.89 4.14
N LEU A 103 -16.01 -7.52 5.21
CA LEU A 103 -15.18 -7.83 6.38
C LEU A 103 -14.04 -8.79 6.00
N SER A 104 -14.35 -9.82 5.23
CA SER A 104 -13.35 -10.79 4.73
C SER A 104 -12.25 -10.09 3.90
N ALA A 105 -12.62 -9.09 3.09
CA ALA A 105 -11.67 -8.31 2.30
C ALA A 105 -10.71 -7.51 3.20
N LEU A 106 -11.24 -6.78 4.19
CA LEU A 106 -10.40 -6.01 5.14
C LEU A 106 -9.49 -6.94 5.96
N LEU A 107 -10.02 -8.07 6.42
CA LEU A 107 -9.23 -9.06 7.16
C LEU A 107 -8.16 -9.72 6.28
N ALA A 108 -8.45 -9.99 5.00
CA ALA A 108 -7.48 -10.55 4.07
C ALA A 108 -6.30 -9.57 3.81
N MET A 109 -6.60 -8.26 3.74
CA MET A 109 -5.57 -7.22 3.69
C MET A 109 -4.68 -7.26 4.94
N ILE A 110 -5.28 -7.27 6.13
CA ILE A 110 -4.57 -7.29 7.42
C ILE A 110 -3.73 -8.56 7.54
N GLU A 111 -4.30 -9.74 7.27
CA GLU A 111 -3.59 -11.02 7.36
C GLU A 111 -2.40 -11.10 6.41
N THR A 112 -2.55 -10.55 5.20
CA THR A 112 -1.45 -10.47 4.23
C THR A 112 -0.37 -9.51 4.73
N ALA A 113 -0.74 -8.33 5.19
CA ALA A 113 0.18 -7.33 5.71
C ALA A 113 0.95 -7.82 6.95
N LYS A 114 0.28 -8.51 7.89
CA LYS A 114 0.89 -9.13 9.07
C LYS A 114 2.02 -10.09 8.73
N LYS A 115 1.94 -10.78 7.60
CA LYS A 115 2.96 -11.74 7.15
C LYS A 115 4.07 -11.12 6.30
N MET A 116 3.82 -9.96 5.71
CA MET A 116 4.77 -9.31 4.81
C MET A 116 5.60 -8.21 5.48
N GLN A 117 5.03 -7.48 6.43
CA GLN A 117 5.73 -6.40 7.14
C GLN A 117 6.58 -6.95 8.30
N PRO A 118 7.80 -6.42 8.53
CA PRO A 118 8.68 -6.91 9.59
C PRO A 118 8.01 -6.91 10.98
N SER A 119 7.41 -5.79 11.37
CA SER A 119 6.67 -5.65 12.63
C SER A 119 5.17 -5.96 12.48
N GLY A 120 4.80 -6.83 11.55
CA GLY A 120 3.41 -7.11 11.18
C GLY A 120 2.51 -7.57 12.33
N SER A 121 3.08 -8.15 13.41
CA SER A 121 2.33 -8.51 14.62
C SER A 121 1.64 -7.33 15.29
N LEU A 122 2.13 -6.10 15.11
CA LEU A 122 1.50 -4.90 15.64
C LEU A 122 0.14 -4.60 14.98
N LEU A 123 -0.12 -5.13 13.77
CA LEU A 123 -1.43 -5.01 13.11
C LEU A 123 -2.54 -5.80 13.84
N ILE A 124 -2.22 -6.67 14.77
CA ILE A 124 -3.21 -7.37 15.61
C ILE A 124 -4.07 -6.35 16.38
N GLN A 125 -3.52 -5.22 16.79
CA GLN A 125 -4.29 -4.16 17.45
C GLN A 125 -5.34 -3.56 16.51
N TYR A 126 -4.97 -3.29 15.26
CA TYR A 126 -5.89 -2.78 14.24
C TYR A 126 -6.98 -3.81 13.90
N GLU A 127 -6.62 -5.08 13.82
CA GLU A 127 -7.59 -6.18 13.63
C GLU A 127 -8.60 -6.21 14.78
N ASN A 128 -8.15 -6.17 16.02
CA ASN A 128 -9.03 -6.19 17.19
C ASN A 128 -10.00 -5.00 17.19
N LEU A 129 -9.52 -3.78 16.90
CA LEU A 129 -10.36 -2.60 16.78
C LEU A 129 -11.43 -2.74 15.68
N LEU A 130 -11.06 -3.31 14.54
CA LEU A 130 -12.01 -3.61 13.45
C LEU A 130 -13.08 -4.60 13.93
N LEU A 131 -12.69 -5.69 14.60
CA LEU A 131 -13.61 -6.73 15.07
C LEU A 131 -14.54 -6.20 16.18
N ASP A 132 -14.04 -5.40 17.11
CA ASP A 132 -14.85 -4.76 18.13
C ASP A 132 -15.87 -3.78 17.50
N SER A 133 -15.45 -3.03 16.49
CA SER A 133 -16.37 -2.21 15.69
C SER A 133 -17.46 -3.03 15.00
N CYS A 134 -17.12 -4.24 14.51
CA CYS A 134 -18.09 -5.15 13.91
C CYS A 134 -19.11 -5.65 14.95
N ARG A 135 -18.68 -6.02 16.15
CA ARG A 135 -19.58 -6.41 17.26
C ARG A 135 -20.54 -5.29 17.63
N ILE A 136 -20.02 -4.07 17.76
CA ILE A 136 -20.84 -2.88 18.02
C ILE A 136 -21.84 -2.62 16.90
N LYS A 137 -21.48 -2.88 15.64
CA LYS A 137 -22.35 -2.76 14.47
C LYS A 137 -23.38 -3.91 14.36
N GLY A 138 -23.32 -4.92 15.24
CA GLY A 138 -24.27 -6.03 15.31
C GLY A 138 -23.93 -7.22 14.42
N PHE A 139 -22.68 -7.40 14.02
CA PHE A 139 -22.22 -8.65 13.38
C PHE A 139 -22.25 -9.78 14.41
N SER A 140 -22.74 -10.97 14.00
CA SER A 140 -22.67 -12.16 14.83
C SER A 140 -21.23 -12.69 14.90
N GLU A 141 -20.88 -13.38 15.99
CA GLU A 141 -19.57 -14.06 16.08
C GLU A 141 -19.39 -15.09 14.96
N GLU A 142 -20.47 -15.79 14.56
CA GLU A 142 -20.42 -16.71 13.42
C GLU A 142 -20.01 -15.99 12.13
N THR A 143 -20.64 -14.85 11.80
CA THR A 143 -20.27 -14.04 10.63
C THR A 143 -18.82 -13.58 10.70
N ILE A 144 -18.36 -13.17 11.90
CA ILE A 144 -16.97 -12.75 12.11
C ILE A 144 -16.02 -13.93 11.87
N ASP A 145 -16.30 -15.09 12.44
CA ASP A 145 -15.45 -16.28 12.33
C ASP A 145 -15.38 -16.81 10.88
N GLN A 146 -16.52 -16.85 10.18
CA GLN A 146 -16.55 -17.25 8.77
C GLN A 146 -15.79 -16.25 7.90
N SER A 147 -15.90 -14.93 8.21
CA SER A 147 -15.14 -13.89 7.50
C SER A 147 -13.63 -14.04 7.73
N LYS A 148 -13.20 -14.38 8.96
CA LYS A 148 -11.78 -14.69 9.26
C LYS A 148 -11.28 -15.91 8.51
N LYS A 149 -12.03 -16.99 8.49
CA LYS A 149 -11.66 -18.21 7.76
C LYS A 149 -11.44 -17.92 6.28
N TYR A 150 -12.37 -17.18 5.66
CA TYR A 150 -12.22 -16.79 4.25
C TYR A 150 -11.02 -15.89 4.02
N ALA A 151 -10.82 -14.87 4.85
CA ALA A 151 -9.66 -14.00 4.78
C ALA A 151 -8.33 -14.77 4.84
N LEU A 152 -8.22 -15.77 5.71
CA LEU A 152 -7.03 -16.61 5.82
C LEU A 152 -6.76 -17.45 4.55
N ILE A 153 -7.82 -17.97 3.91
CA ILE A 153 -7.68 -18.72 2.65
C ILE A 153 -7.13 -17.80 1.55
N VAL A 154 -7.74 -16.61 1.40
CA VAL A 154 -7.32 -15.63 0.39
C VAL A 154 -5.91 -15.12 0.69
N SER A 155 -5.60 -14.79 1.94
CA SER A 155 -4.26 -14.34 2.34
C SER A 155 -3.19 -15.40 2.01
N LYS A 156 -3.43 -16.68 2.33
CA LYS A 156 -2.51 -17.79 1.98
C LYS A 156 -2.28 -17.88 0.46
N HIS A 157 -3.33 -17.75 -0.33
CA HIS A 157 -3.25 -17.76 -1.79
C HIS A 157 -2.38 -16.60 -2.30
N VAL A 158 -2.63 -15.38 -1.84
CA VAL A 158 -1.88 -14.18 -2.23
C VAL A 158 -0.43 -14.24 -1.75
N LEU A 159 -0.17 -14.72 -0.53
CA LEU A 159 1.19 -14.89 -0.01
C LEU A 159 1.99 -15.93 -0.79
N ALA A 160 1.35 -17.01 -1.28
CA ALA A 160 2.00 -17.96 -2.18
C ALA A 160 2.39 -17.30 -3.51
N TYR A 161 1.52 -16.45 -4.05
CA TYR A 161 1.82 -15.65 -5.24
C TYR A 161 2.94 -14.63 -4.99
N ALA A 162 2.96 -13.98 -3.81
CA ALA A 162 4.01 -13.07 -3.39
C ALA A 162 5.37 -13.77 -3.26
N LYS A 163 5.38 -14.98 -2.70
CA LYS A 163 6.63 -15.78 -2.56
C LYS A 163 7.25 -16.12 -3.91
N ALA A 164 6.42 -16.22 -4.96
CA ALA A 164 6.86 -16.54 -6.32
C ALA A 164 7.33 -15.31 -7.13
N ASP A 165 7.33 -14.10 -6.58
CA ASP A 165 7.75 -12.88 -7.27
C ASP A 165 9.28 -12.69 -7.34
N ARG A 166 10.05 -13.55 -6.71
CA ARG A 166 11.50 -13.56 -6.63
C ARG A 166 12.12 -12.53 -5.68
N TYR A 167 11.35 -11.71 -4.97
CA TYR A 167 11.90 -10.76 -4.01
C TYR A 167 12.79 -11.46 -2.97
N ASN A 168 12.40 -12.64 -2.51
CA ASN A 168 13.15 -13.45 -1.57
C ASN A 168 14.53 -13.94 -2.09
N ARG A 169 14.85 -13.75 -3.36
CA ARG A 169 16.14 -14.11 -3.96
C ARG A 169 17.13 -12.94 -4.00
N ILE A 170 16.65 -11.72 -3.77
CA ILE A 170 17.49 -10.51 -3.89
C ILE A 170 18.68 -10.54 -2.92
N SER A 171 18.50 -11.10 -1.72
CA SER A 171 19.56 -11.25 -0.73
C SER A 171 20.70 -12.16 -1.16
N ASN A 172 20.48 -13.00 -2.18
CA ASN A 172 21.50 -13.92 -2.72
C ASN A 172 22.35 -13.26 -3.83
N TYR A 173 21.99 -12.06 -4.28
CA TYR A 173 22.78 -11.35 -5.27
C TYR A 173 24.02 -10.69 -4.64
N PRO A 174 25.10 -10.46 -5.42
CA PRO A 174 26.28 -9.76 -4.95
C PRO A 174 25.93 -8.38 -4.37
N ARG A 175 26.65 -7.97 -3.33
CA ARG A 175 26.51 -6.61 -2.81
C ARG A 175 26.82 -5.61 -3.92
N TYR A 176 25.92 -4.65 -4.14
CA TYR A 176 26.13 -3.57 -5.11
C TYR A 176 27.30 -2.69 -4.66
N ALA A 177 28.24 -2.47 -5.56
CA ALA A 177 29.38 -1.56 -5.36
C ALA A 177 29.39 -0.52 -6.48
N PRO A 178 29.66 0.77 -6.15
CA PRO A 178 29.87 1.81 -7.16
C PRO A 178 31.04 1.46 -8.08
N ASP A 179 30.91 1.77 -9.37
CA ASP A 179 31.94 1.46 -10.38
C ASP A 179 33.10 2.48 -10.41
N GLY A 180 33.01 3.58 -9.66
CA GLY A 180 34.04 4.60 -9.53
C GLY A 180 34.26 5.49 -10.76
N LYS A 181 33.49 5.33 -11.83
CA LYS A 181 33.65 6.10 -13.06
C LYS A 181 33.15 7.54 -12.89
N PRO A 182 33.75 8.51 -13.64
CA PRO A 182 33.21 9.87 -13.69
C PRO A 182 31.74 9.88 -14.12
N GLY A 183 30.87 10.56 -13.36
CA GLY A 183 29.44 10.64 -13.66
C GLY A 183 28.61 9.49 -13.14
N SER A 184 29.23 8.42 -12.65
CA SER A 184 28.51 7.31 -12.00
C SER A 184 28.11 7.64 -10.57
N TRP A 185 27.06 7.01 -10.11
CA TRP A 185 26.56 7.14 -8.75
C TRP A 185 27.55 6.57 -7.72
N TYR A 186 27.68 7.27 -6.62
CA TYR A 186 28.30 6.78 -5.39
C TYR A 186 27.56 7.33 -4.16
N PRO A 187 27.70 6.72 -2.97
CA PRO A 187 27.09 7.21 -1.74
C PRO A 187 27.47 8.64 -1.44
N THR A 188 26.47 9.52 -1.23
CA THR A 188 26.67 10.95 -1.00
C THR A 188 26.91 11.24 0.49
N PRO A 189 27.90 12.11 0.86
CA PRO A 189 28.04 12.59 2.23
C PRO A 189 26.81 13.38 2.71
N PRO A 190 26.56 13.50 4.03
CA PRO A 190 27.31 12.89 5.13
C PRO A 190 26.88 11.46 5.45
N ALA A 191 25.72 11.02 4.97
CA ALA A 191 25.14 9.75 5.36
C ALA A 191 25.80 8.52 4.70
N TYR A 192 26.48 8.70 3.55
CA TYR A 192 27.09 7.61 2.76
C TYR A 192 26.18 6.37 2.64
N MET A 193 24.89 6.60 2.43
CA MET A 193 23.88 5.54 2.38
C MET A 193 24.18 4.58 1.23
N ALA A 194 24.17 3.29 1.54
CA ALA A 194 24.32 2.24 0.55
C ALA A 194 23.19 2.25 -0.50
N ALA A 195 23.41 1.59 -1.64
CA ALA A 195 22.38 1.39 -2.65
C ALA A 195 21.17 0.65 -2.05
N VAL A 196 19.97 1.22 -2.22
CA VAL A 196 18.73 0.65 -1.71
C VAL A 196 18.11 -0.24 -2.79
N GLU A 197 17.87 -1.50 -2.47
CA GLU A 197 17.21 -2.50 -3.32
C GLU A 197 17.76 -2.58 -4.77
N PRO A 198 19.07 -2.69 -4.99
CA PRO A 198 19.68 -2.55 -6.32
C PRO A 198 19.20 -3.57 -7.35
N TYR A 199 18.55 -4.64 -6.89
CA TYR A 199 18.04 -5.73 -7.74
C TYR A 199 16.51 -5.81 -7.77
N PHE A 200 15.81 -4.76 -7.35
CA PHE A 200 14.34 -4.74 -7.31
C PHE A 200 13.72 -4.90 -8.71
N ASN A 201 14.44 -4.52 -9.77
CA ASN A 201 14.06 -4.75 -11.16
C ASN A 201 13.95 -6.25 -11.55
N THR A 202 14.48 -7.16 -10.74
CA THR A 202 14.38 -8.62 -10.96
C THR A 202 13.09 -9.22 -10.39
N VAL A 203 12.34 -8.45 -9.60
CA VAL A 203 11.04 -8.85 -9.06
C VAL A 203 10.04 -8.96 -10.21
N ARG A 204 9.17 -9.98 -10.15
CA ARG A 204 8.13 -10.15 -11.17
C ARG A 204 7.17 -8.97 -11.15
N PRO A 205 7.02 -8.22 -12.26
CA PRO A 205 6.00 -7.20 -12.37
C PRO A 205 4.59 -7.80 -12.41
N PHE A 206 3.60 -7.01 -12.05
CA PHE A 206 2.21 -7.44 -12.04
C PHE A 206 1.58 -7.42 -13.43
N THR A 207 1.81 -6.35 -14.19
CA THR A 207 1.12 -6.10 -15.46
C THR A 207 2.07 -5.84 -16.63
N LEU A 208 3.34 -5.56 -16.36
CA LEU A 208 4.35 -5.31 -17.37
C LEU A 208 4.96 -6.64 -17.87
N ASP A 209 5.35 -6.69 -19.12
CA ASP A 209 6.08 -7.83 -19.67
C ASP A 209 7.50 -7.92 -19.11
N THR A 210 8.17 -6.77 -19.02
CA THR A 210 9.54 -6.65 -18.51
C THR A 210 9.72 -5.34 -17.73
N CYS A 211 10.74 -5.29 -16.85
CA CYS A 211 11.07 -4.08 -16.09
C CYS A 211 11.47 -2.88 -16.95
N ASN A 212 11.89 -3.11 -18.19
CA ASN A 212 12.34 -2.09 -19.13
C ASN A 212 11.37 -1.85 -20.31
N GLN A 213 10.12 -2.30 -20.20
CA GLN A 213 9.10 -2.13 -21.25
C GLN A 213 8.89 -0.66 -21.65
N PHE A 214 8.99 0.25 -20.68
CA PHE A 214 8.84 1.69 -20.89
C PHE A 214 10.12 2.43 -20.51
N GLN A 215 11.19 2.19 -21.26
CA GLN A 215 12.45 2.89 -21.04
C GLN A 215 12.31 4.39 -21.35
N PRO A 216 12.77 5.29 -20.44
CA PRO A 216 12.90 6.71 -20.74
C PRO A 216 14.06 6.95 -21.72
N VAL A 217 14.08 8.15 -22.29
CA VAL A 217 15.26 8.62 -23.03
C VAL A 217 16.49 8.59 -22.14
N PRO A 218 17.69 8.24 -22.67
CA PRO A 218 18.92 8.25 -21.88
C PRO A 218 19.15 9.61 -21.23
N PRO A 219 19.71 9.64 -20.01
CA PRO A 219 20.09 10.90 -19.37
C PRO A 219 21.19 11.63 -20.18
N VAL A 220 21.25 12.96 -20.05
CA VAL A 220 22.33 13.72 -20.68
C VAL A 220 23.69 13.24 -20.20
N GLU A 221 24.68 13.21 -21.11
CA GLU A 221 26.02 12.73 -20.82
C GLU A 221 26.68 13.60 -19.74
N PHE A 222 27.34 12.93 -18.78
CA PHE A 222 28.09 13.62 -17.73
C PHE A 222 29.22 14.47 -18.31
N SER A 223 29.30 15.74 -17.89
CA SER A 223 30.36 16.64 -18.31
C SER A 223 30.51 17.79 -17.30
N THR A 224 31.76 18.16 -16.99
CA THR A 224 32.09 19.32 -16.15
C THR A 224 32.29 20.58 -16.97
N LYS A 225 32.21 20.54 -18.30
CA LYS A 225 32.36 21.70 -19.19
C LYS A 225 31.18 22.66 -19.00
N LYS A 226 31.43 23.94 -18.78
CA LYS A 226 30.39 24.97 -18.49
C LYS A 226 29.35 25.14 -19.59
N ASN A 227 29.64 24.79 -20.83
CA ASN A 227 28.75 24.87 -21.97
C ASN A 227 27.97 23.57 -22.20
N SER A 228 28.25 22.50 -21.46
CA SER A 228 27.53 21.21 -21.61
C SER A 228 26.13 21.27 -21.01
N ASP A 229 25.22 20.43 -21.54
CA ASP A 229 23.86 20.35 -21.05
C ASP A 229 23.79 19.82 -19.62
N PHE A 230 24.68 18.89 -19.26
CA PHE A 230 24.78 18.39 -17.89
C PHE A 230 25.11 19.53 -16.91
N TYR A 231 26.12 20.37 -17.22
CA TYR A 231 26.48 21.48 -16.36
C TYR A 231 25.36 22.52 -16.25
N LYS A 232 24.71 22.86 -17.38
CA LYS A 232 23.58 23.80 -17.40
C LYS A 232 22.43 23.29 -16.52
N LEU A 233 22.04 22.00 -16.62
CA LEU A 233 21.02 21.40 -15.79
C LEU A 233 21.40 21.37 -14.31
N THR A 234 22.66 21.07 -13.99
CA THR A 234 23.18 21.12 -12.62
C THR A 234 23.07 22.51 -12.03
N MET A 235 23.47 23.56 -12.80
CA MET A 235 23.42 24.96 -12.38
C MET A 235 21.98 25.47 -12.27
N LEU A 236 21.03 24.98 -13.10
CA LEU A 236 19.62 25.30 -12.98
C LEU A 236 19.09 24.75 -11.64
N ASN A 237 19.34 23.48 -11.34
CA ASN A 237 18.92 22.85 -10.08
C ASN A 237 19.54 23.56 -8.85
N TYR A 238 20.79 23.97 -8.93
CA TYR A 238 21.43 24.77 -7.88
C TYR A 238 20.71 26.11 -7.66
N LYS A 239 20.40 26.85 -8.73
CA LYS A 239 19.67 28.14 -8.63
C LYS A 239 18.27 27.95 -8.04
N ASP A 240 17.55 26.91 -8.46
CA ASP A 240 16.23 26.58 -7.93
C ASP A 240 16.28 26.29 -6.43
N SER A 241 17.35 25.66 -5.94
CA SER A 241 17.54 25.39 -4.51
C SER A 241 17.72 26.66 -3.64
N LEU A 242 17.98 27.81 -4.24
CA LEU A 242 18.10 29.11 -3.55
C LEU A 242 16.74 29.84 -3.42
N SER A 243 15.70 29.35 -4.05
CA SER A 243 14.36 29.93 -3.97
C SER A 243 13.60 29.37 -2.75
N ASP A 244 13.09 30.25 -1.90
CA ASP A 244 12.28 29.84 -0.74
C ASP A 244 11.00 29.07 -1.16
N GLU A 245 10.37 29.48 -2.27
CA GLU A 245 9.20 28.80 -2.84
C GLU A 245 9.56 27.37 -3.24
N HIS A 246 10.65 27.18 -3.99
CA HIS A 246 11.09 25.85 -4.43
C HIS A 246 11.52 24.96 -3.26
N GLN A 247 12.10 25.55 -2.20
CA GLN A 247 12.41 24.83 -0.97
C GLN A 247 11.15 24.34 -0.26
N GLN A 248 10.09 25.16 -0.19
CA GLN A 248 8.79 24.76 0.39
C GLN A 248 8.13 23.66 -0.43
N ILE A 249 8.15 23.76 -1.76
CA ILE A 249 7.65 22.70 -2.66
C ILE A 249 8.43 21.41 -2.44
N ALA A 250 9.74 21.47 -2.39
CA ALA A 250 10.59 20.30 -2.14
C ALA A 250 10.31 19.67 -0.76
N ALA A 251 10.15 20.48 0.28
CA ALA A 251 9.83 20.02 1.63
C ALA A 251 8.45 19.34 1.69
N PHE A 252 7.44 19.86 0.98
CA PHE A 252 6.11 19.27 0.88
C PHE A 252 6.15 17.87 0.22
N TRP A 253 6.94 17.73 -0.85
CA TRP A 253 7.05 16.47 -1.59
C TRP A 253 8.11 15.50 -1.05
N ASP A 254 8.83 15.89 0.01
CA ASP A 254 9.89 15.05 0.59
C ASP A 254 9.32 13.87 1.37
N CYS A 255 9.06 12.80 0.66
CA CYS A 255 8.63 11.49 1.18
C CYS A 255 9.81 10.53 1.34
N ASN A 256 10.97 11.03 1.85
CA ASN A 256 12.15 10.20 2.07
C ASN A 256 12.11 9.53 3.46
N PRO A 257 11.84 8.22 3.58
CA PRO A 257 11.81 7.53 4.87
C PRO A 257 13.18 7.46 5.55
N PHE A 258 14.26 7.69 4.80
CA PHE A 258 15.64 7.69 5.29
C PHE A 258 16.18 9.10 5.59
N ALA A 259 15.29 10.10 5.67
CA ALA A 259 15.71 11.45 6.01
C ALA A 259 16.40 11.47 7.38
N VAL A 260 17.59 12.06 7.44
CA VAL A 260 18.35 12.22 8.68
C VAL A 260 18.68 13.69 8.90
N GLN A 261 18.68 14.11 10.16
CA GLN A 261 19.20 15.39 10.58
C GLN A 261 20.59 15.15 11.20
N ASP A 262 21.60 15.79 10.62
CA ASP A 262 22.95 15.82 11.20
C ASP A 262 23.00 16.88 12.30
N ARG A 263 23.35 16.46 13.50
CA ARG A 263 23.57 17.32 14.68
C ARG A 263 25.01 17.17 15.20
N GLY A 264 25.97 17.11 14.28
CA GLY A 264 27.38 16.92 14.59
C GLY A 264 27.70 15.45 14.89
N HIS A 265 27.70 15.05 16.16
CA HIS A 265 28.01 13.66 16.52
C HIS A 265 26.83 12.72 16.42
N LEU A 266 25.63 13.21 16.13
CA LEU A 266 24.40 12.44 16.13
C LEU A 266 23.64 12.60 14.81
N LEU A 267 23.40 11.48 14.12
CA LEU A 267 22.47 11.40 13.01
C LEU A 267 21.11 10.97 13.54
N VAL A 268 20.13 11.87 13.52
CA VAL A 268 18.77 11.60 13.97
C VAL A 268 17.89 11.29 12.77
N GLY A 269 17.30 10.10 12.73
CA GLY A 269 16.32 9.74 11.71
C GLY A 269 15.05 10.58 11.82
N VAL A 270 14.65 11.22 10.73
CA VAL A 270 13.36 11.90 10.62
C VAL A 270 12.39 10.92 9.97
N LYS A 271 11.47 10.38 10.77
CA LYS A 271 10.47 9.43 10.26
C LYS A 271 9.50 10.13 9.31
N LYS A 272 9.51 9.74 8.04
CA LYS A 272 8.62 10.24 7.00
C LYS A 272 7.92 9.08 6.30
N ILE A 273 6.78 9.37 5.71
CA ILE A 273 6.07 8.41 4.84
C ILE A 273 6.86 8.16 3.56
N SER A 274 6.72 6.96 3.00
CA SER A 274 7.26 6.65 1.67
C SER A 274 6.42 7.30 0.56
N PRO A 275 6.97 7.49 -0.66
CA PRO A 275 6.17 7.97 -1.80
C PRO A 275 4.94 7.10 -2.08
N GLY A 276 5.04 5.78 -1.91
CA GLY A 276 3.91 4.87 -2.05
C GLY A 276 2.79 5.18 -1.05
N ALA A 277 3.12 5.41 0.22
CA ALA A 277 2.14 5.77 1.26
C ALA A 277 1.47 7.13 0.95
N HIS A 278 2.22 8.11 0.43
CA HIS A 278 1.67 9.40 0.01
C HIS A 278 0.58 9.21 -1.06
N TRP A 279 0.85 8.43 -2.12
CA TRP A 279 -0.12 8.16 -3.18
C TRP A 279 -1.32 7.33 -2.72
N ILE A 280 -1.13 6.41 -1.78
CA ILE A 280 -2.23 5.69 -1.13
C ILE A 280 -3.13 6.65 -0.35
N GLY A 281 -2.56 7.60 0.38
CA GLY A 281 -3.33 8.65 1.08
C GLY A 281 -4.13 9.52 0.11
N ILE A 282 -3.53 9.99 -0.99
CA ILE A 282 -4.23 10.74 -2.05
C ILE A 282 -5.39 9.91 -2.64
N THR A 283 -5.17 8.61 -2.87
CA THR A 283 -6.20 7.70 -3.35
C THR A 283 -7.39 7.64 -2.39
N GLY A 284 -7.12 7.59 -1.08
CA GLY A 284 -8.16 7.62 -0.05
C GLY A 284 -8.99 8.88 -0.08
N ILE A 285 -8.34 10.04 -0.19
CA ILE A 285 -9.02 11.35 -0.33
C ILE A 285 -9.91 11.36 -1.58
N ALA A 286 -9.39 10.90 -2.72
CA ALA A 286 -10.13 10.86 -3.98
C ALA A 286 -11.36 9.95 -3.90
N CYS A 287 -11.22 8.74 -3.31
CA CYS A 287 -12.34 7.83 -3.10
C CYS A 287 -13.40 8.41 -2.15
N GLY A 288 -12.97 9.08 -1.08
CA GLY A 288 -13.86 9.74 -0.12
C GLY A 288 -14.63 10.89 -0.76
N ASN A 289 -13.95 11.80 -1.45
CA ASN A 289 -14.56 12.98 -2.09
C ASN A 289 -15.56 12.61 -3.20
N THR A 290 -15.37 11.46 -3.85
CA THR A 290 -16.26 10.98 -4.91
C THR A 290 -17.29 9.97 -4.42
N ASN A 291 -17.41 9.75 -3.10
CA ASN A 291 -18.35 8.81 -2.48
C ASN A 291 -18.37 7.43 -3.17
N LYS A 292 -17.19 6.90 -3.52
CA LYS A 292 -17.08 5.58 -4.14
C LYS A 292 -17.59 4.49 -3.21
N SER A 293 -18.26 3.49 -3.76
CA SER A 293 -18.61 2.28 -3.00
C SER A 293 -17.36 1.58 -2.48
N PHE A 294 -17.52 0.68 -1.52
CA PHE A 294 -16.43 -0.13 -0.98
C PHE A 294 -15.71 -0.91 -2.10
N GLU A 295 -16.47 -1.54 -2.99
CA GLU A 295 -15.97 -2.37 -4.09
C GLU A 295 -15.15 -1.54 -5.09
N LYS A 296 -15.69 -0.39 -5.49
CA LYS A 296 -14.99 0.51 -6.42
C LYS A 296 -13.76 1.15 -5.76
N SER A 297 -13.82 1.45 -4.48
CA SER A 297 -12.66 1.94 -3.73
C SER A 297 -11.58 0.85 -3.64
N MET A 298 -11.94 -0.39 -3.33
CA MET A 298 -11.00 -1.51 -3.31
C MET A 298 -10.34 -1.69 -4.68
N GLN A 299 -11.12 -1.59 -5.78
CA GLN A 299 -10.58 -1.63 -7.13
C GLN A 299 -9.56 -0.50 -7.36
N VAL A 300 -9.89 0.74 -7.00
CA VAL A 300 -9.00 1.89 -7.20
C VAL A 300 -7.72 1.75 -6.39
N PHE A 301 -7.81 1.41 -5.11
CA PHE A 301 -6.62 1.17 -4.27
C PHE A 301 -5.74 0.06 -4.85
N THR A 302 -6.34 -1.01 -5.38
CA THR A 302 -5.59 -2.12 -5.99
C THR A 302 -4.88 -1.67 -7.26
N VAL A 303 -5.56 -0.95 -8.15
CA VAL A 303 -4.96 -0.44 -9.39
C VAL A 303 -3.79 0.49 -9.07
N VAL A 304 -3.97 1.43 -8.13
CA VAL A 304 -2.91 2.36 -7.73
C VAL A 304 -1.73 1.62 -7.10
N SER A 305 -1.97 0.67 -6.19
CA SER A 305 -0.88 -0.06 -5.52
C SER A 305 -0.11 -0.99 -6.46
N VAL A 306 -0.80 -1.64 -7.41
CA VAL A 306 -0.18 -2.43 -8.48
C VAL A 306 0.67 -1.54 -9.39
N GLY A 307 0.12 -0.39 -9.81
CA GLY A 307 0.84 0.58 -10.62
C GLY A 307 2.06 1.17 -9.91
N LEU A 308 1.97 1.41 -8.60
CA LEU A 308 3.11 1.83 -7.79
C LEU A 308 4.24 0.79 -7.80
N MET A 309 3.92 -0.49 -7.58
CA MET A 309 4.95 -1.53 -7.57
C MET A 309 5.58 -1.72 -8.96
N ASP A 310 4.78 -1.79 -10.02
CA ASP A 310 5.30 -1.89 -11.40
C ASP A 310 6.14 -0.66 -11.75
N GLY A 311 5.71 0.54 -11.33
CA GLY A 311 6.46 1.78 -11.49
C GLY A 311 7.80 1.77 -10.76
N PHE A 312 7.85 1.22 -9.53
CA PHE A 312 9.12 1.06 -8.81
C PHE A 312 10.05 0.03 -9.47
N ILE A 313 9.53 -1.05 -10.04
CA ILE A 313 10.31 -2.03 -10.77
C ILE A 313 10.98 -1.36 -11.99
N CYS A 314 10.23 -0.59 -12.79
CA CYS A 314 10.77 0.16 -13.92
C CYS A 314 11.76 1.25 -13.49
N CYS A 315 11.41 2.03 -12.46
CA CYS A 315 12.24 3.10 -11.95
C CYS A 315 13.58 2.56 -11.42
N TRP A 316 13.57 1.42 -10.74
CA TRP A 316 14.78 0.79 -10.23
C TRP A 316 15.62 0.16 -11.33
N ASP A 317 15.01 -0.36 -12.39
CA ASP A 317 15.75 -0.76 -13.60
C ASP A 317 16.51 0.43 -14.18
N GLU A 318 15.82 1.54 -14.47
CA GLU A 318 16.47 2.74 -15.01
C GLU A 318 17.55 3.27 -14.08
N LYS A 319 17.26 3.38 -12.78
CA LYS A 319 18.15 3.92 -11.77
C LYS A 319 19.51 3.21 -11.73
N PHE A 320 19.50 1.88 -11.75
CA PHE A 320 20.75 1.10 -11.66
C PHE A 320 21.37 0.80 -13.03
N ARG A 321 20.58 0.81 -14.10
CA ARG A 321 21.07 0.69 -15.47
C ARG A 321 21.77 1.96 -15.93
N SER A 322 21.18 3.14 -15.71
CA SER A 322 21.82 4.43 -16.05
C SER A 322 22.91 4.83 -15.07
N ASN A 323 22.87 4.30 -13.86
CA ASN A 323 23.89 4.50 -12.79
C ASN A 323 24.34 5.97 -12.63
N ARG A 324 23.42 6.91 -12.73
CA ARG A 324 23.72 8.33 -12.85
C ARG A 324 24.03 8.99 -11.50
N LEU A 325 25.01 9.87 -11.51
CA LEU A 325 25.34 10.78 -10.42
C LEU A 325 24.10 11.59 -9.98
N ARG A 326 23.89 11.72 -8.67
CA ARG A 326 22.80 12.54 -8.14
C ARG A 326 23.08 14.04 -8.31
N PRO A 327 22.04 14.89 -8.49
CA PRO A 327 22.22 16.35 -8.58
C PRO A 327 22.98 16.93 -7.40
N GLU A 328 22.63 16.53 -6.17
CA GLU A 328 23.34 16.94 -4.96
C GLU A 328 24.84 16.64 -5.04
N THR A 329 25.22 15.46 -5.49
CA THR A 329 26.61 15.04 -5.61
C THR A 329 27.34 15.86 -6.70
N ALA A 330 26.62 16.19 -7.79
CA ALA A 330 27.17 17.02 -8.87
C ALA A 330 27.39 18.47 -8.43
N ILE A 331 26.48 19.05 -7.64
CA ILE A 331 26.58 20.44 -7.14
C ILE A 331 27.72 20.59 -6.13
N ARG A 332 27.97 19.60 -5.30
CA ARG A 332 29.02 19.61 -4.27
C ARG A 332 30.45 19.40 -4.81
N ARG A 333 30.60 19.05 -6.08
CA ARG A 333 31.88 18.93 -6.79
C ARG A 333 32.37 20.26 -7.33
#